data_24331de61d8639623169d9980d1e3dbb
#
_entry.id   24331de61d8639623169d9980d1e3dbb
#
_cell.length_a   1.000
_cell.length_b   1.000
_cell.length_c   1.000
_cell.angle_alpha   90.00
_cell.angle_beta   90.00
_cell.angle_gamma   90.00
#
_symmetry.space_group_name_H-M   'P 1'
#
loop_
_entity.id
_entity.type
_entity.pdbx_description
1 polymer ?
#
loop_
_entity_poly.entity_id
_entity_poly.type
_entity_poly.pdbx_seq_one_letter_code
_entity_poly.pdbx_strand_id
1 'polypeptide(L)'
;MSGHDAGAGGAIRRERRWDAVAAIVASLIGFIALLVSGYTAYIQRQQVRAQVWPWLVAGNNDLEHSIEVLNKGAGPAIVRSAQVFVDGKPRRSWDDVLDALGIPRPRPYQQSTINPNVLTPGETVTIIKFPDEDLWKRFRAAATDRIAMKICFCSSLDDCWLYSDQRPVGYKITTQLVTSIATCPRLDEADVFTN
;
A
#
# COMPACT_ATOMS: atom_id res chain seq x y z
N MET A 1 -85.12 -27.57 21.33
CA MET A 1 -84.40 -26.63 20.44
C MET A 1 -82.88 -26.67 20.92
N SER A 2 -82.13 -27.44 20.26
CA SER A 2 -80.68 -27.56 20.53
C SER A 2 -80.00 -27.74 19.17
N GLY A 3 -79.15 -26.83 18.81
CA GLY A 3 -78.46 -26.96 17.57
C GLY A 3 -77.47 -25.77 17.36
N HIS A 4 -76.24 -26.10 17.11
CA HIS A 4 -75.19 -25.27 16.53
C HIS A 4 -74.26 -24.46 17.46
N ASP A 5 -73.28 -25.14 18.05
CA ASP A 5 -72.01 -24.47 18.47
C ASP A 5 -70.76 -25.32 18.22
N ALA A 6 -70.72 -26.14 17.16
CA ALA A 6 -69.58 -26.99 16.89
C ALA A 6 -68.64 -26.50 15.74
N GLY A 7 -68.98 -25.37 15.10
CA GLY A 7 -68.26 -24.89 13.86
C GLY A 7 -67.15 -23.86 14.10
N ALA A 8 -67.22 -23.04 15.15
CA ALA A 8 -66.29 -21.91 15.33
C ALA A 8 -64.88 -22.28 15.81
N GLY A 9 -64.74 -23.33 16.62
CA GLY A 9 -63.45 -23.74 17.19
C GLY A 9 -62.43 -24.31 16.18
N GLY A 10 -62.91 -24.89 15.09
CA GLY A 10 -62.03 -25.49 14.07
C GLY A 10 -61.39 -24.48 13.13
N ALA A 11 -62.10 -23.41 12.79
CA ALA A 11 -61.57 -22.35 11.94
C ALA A 11 -60.48 -21.53 12.63
N ILE A 12 -60.70 -21.13 13.87
CA ILE A 12 -59.72 -20.35 14.68
C ILE A 12 -58.45 -21.14 14.93
N ARG A 13 -58.51 -22.46 15.10
CA ARG A 13 -57.36 -23.33 15.29
C ARG A 13 -56.52 -23.53 14.01
N ARG A 14 -57.17 -23.50 12.87
CA ARG A 14 -56.54 -23.63 11.55
C ARG A 14 -55.80 -22.33 11.16
N GLU A 15 -56.41 -21.16 11.37
CA GLU A 15 -55.79 -19.85 11.13
C GLU A 15 -54.52 -19.69 11.99
N ARG A 16 -54.58 -19.98 13.28
CA ARG A 16 -53.40 -19.88 14.19
C ARG A 16 -52.22 -20.77 13.81
N ARG A 17 -52.46 -21.90 13.13
CA ARG A 17 -51.42 -22.76 12.61
C ARG A 17 -50.74 -22.14 11.38
N TRP A 18 -51.49 -21.49 10.51
CA TRP A 18 -50.95 -20.82 9.33
C TRP A 18 -50.12 -19.58 9.73
N ASP A 19 -50.56 -18.84 10.72
CA ASP A 19 -49.80 -17.70 11.27
C ASP A 19 -48.47 -18.15 11.87
N ALA A 20 -48.43 -19.26 12.60
CA ALA A 20 -47.21 -19.80 13.13
C ALA A 20 -46.24 -20.26 12.03
N VAL A 21 -46.75 -20.91 10.97
CA VAL A 21 -45.93 -21.32 9.82
C VAL A 21 -45.37 -20.10 9.08
N ALA A 22 -46.22 -19.09 8.86
CA ALA A 22 -45.79 -17.83 8.22
C ALA A 22 -44.69 -17.13 9.03
N ALA A 23 -44.82 -17.09 10.37
CA ALA A 23 -43.81 -16.50 11.25
C ALA A 23 -42.46 -17.26 11.20
N ILE A 24 -42.51 -18.59 11.16
CA ILE A 24 -41.27 -19.42 11.04
C ILE A 24 -40.58 -19.18 9.69
N VAL A 25 -41.38 -19.17 8.60
CA VAL A 25 -40.86 -18.90 7.26
C VAL A 25 -40.24 -17.50 7.16
N ALA A 26 -40.95 -16.49 7.68
CA ALA A 26 -40.42 -15.11 7.71
C ALA A 26 -39.13 -15.01 8.53
N SER A 27 -39.05 -15.68 9.69
CA SER A 27 -37.82 -15.71 10.50
C SER A 27 -36.68 -16.38 9.78
N LEU A 28 -36.93 -17.48 9.06
CA LEU A 28 -35.92 -18.21 8.29
C LEU A 28 -35.39 -17.34 7.14
N ILE A 29 -36.29 -16.68 6.39
CA ILE A 29 -35.91 -15.75 5.33
C ILE A 29 -35.08 -14.59 5.88
N GLY A 30 -35.50 -14.01 7.02
CA GLY A 30 -34.77 -12.93 7.67
C GLY A 30 -33.37 -13.37 8.11
N PHE A 31 -33.22 -14.57 8.64
CA PHE A 31 -31.95 -15.14 9.03
C PHE A 31 -31.03 -15.36 7.81
N ILE A 32 -31.54 -15.94 6.73
CA ILE A 32 -30.78 -16.13 5.49
C ILE A 32 -30.35 -14.77 4.91
N ALA A 33 -31.24 -13.78 4.91
CA ALA A 33 -30.92 -12.43 4.45
C ALA A 33 -29.77 -11.79 5.25
N LEU A 34 -29.71 -11.99 6.57
CA LEU A 34 -28.60 -11.53 7.41
C LEU A 34 -27.27 -12.22 7.05
N LEU A 35 -27.29 -13.53 6.83
CA LEU A 35 -26.09 -14.27 6.41
C LEU A 35 -25.56 -13.78 5.06
N VAL A 36 -26.45 -13.60 4.08
CA VAL A 36 -26.09 -13.09 2.74
C VAL A 36 -25.54 -11.67 2.85
N SER A 37 -26.19 -10.80 3.64
CA SER A 37 -25.74 -9.42 3.84
C SER A 37 -24.34 -9.36 4.47
N GLY A 38 -24.09 -10.18 5.50
CA GLY A 38 -22.79 -10.27 6.15
C GLY A 38 -21.69 -10.76 5.18
N TYR A 39 -21.99 -11.78 4.40
CA TYR A 39 -21.06 -12.29 3.37
C TYR A 39 -20.78 -11.23 2.29
N THR A 40 -21.81 -10.54 1.82
CA THR A 40 -21.66 -9.46 0.82
C THR A 40 -20.78 -8.34 1.34
N ALA A 41 -21.01 -7.89 2.59
CA ALA A 41 -20.17 -6.89 3.23
C ALA A 41 -18.70 -7.30 3.33
N TYR A 42 -18.44 -8.58 3.65
CA TYR A 42 -17.08 -9.13 3.66
C TYR A 42 -16.41 -9.06 2.29
N ILE A 43 -17.09 -9.51 1.23
CA ILE A 43 -16.57 -9.46 -0.14
C ILE A 43 -16.31 -8.02 -0.60
N GLN A 44 -17.26 -7.09 -0.32
CA GLN A 44 -17.08 -5.68 -0.65
C GLN A 44 -15.85 -5.07 0.02
N ARG A 45 -15.58 -5.41 1.29
CA ARG A 45 -14.38 -4.94 1.98
C ARG A 45 -13.10 -5.44 1.30
N GLN A 46 -13.06 -6.68 0.82
CA GLN A 46 -11.91 -7.21 0.09
C GLN A 46 -11.72 -6.50 -1.26
N GLN A 47 -12.80 -6.21 -1.96
CA GLN A 47 -12.77 -5.46 -3.23
C GLN A 47 -12.22 -4.04 -3.03
N VAL A 48 -12.70 -3.33 -2.01
CA VAL A 48 -12.19 -1.98 -1.69
C VAL A 48 -10.69 -2.01 -1.38
N ARG A 49 -10.21 -2.99 -0.59
CA ARG A 49 -8.77 -3.14 -0.33
C ARG A 49 -7.95 -3.35 -1.60
N ALA A 50 -8.45 -4.15 -2.53
CA ALA A 50 -7.78 -4.38 -3.81
C ALA A 50 -7.73 -3.10 -4.67
N GLN A 51 -8.76 -2.26 -4.63
CA GLN A 51 -8.82 -1.00 -5.38
C GLN A 51 -7.91 0.09 -4.84
N VAL A 52 -7.55 0.04 -3.56
CA VAL A 52 -6.67 1.03 -2.91
C VAL A 52 -5.27 0.49 -2.63
N TRP A 53 -4.89 -0.61 -3.24
CA TRP A 53 -3.59 -1.24 -3.06
C TRP A 53 -2.49 -0.46 -3.79
N PRO A 54 -1.54 0.17 -3.07
CA PRO A 54 -0.40 0.85 -3.66
C PRO A 54 0.74 -0.12 -3.95
N TRP A 55 1.59 0.22 -4.93
CA TRP A 55 2.79 -0.55 -5.23
C TRP A 55 3.90 0.37 -5.69
N LEU A 56 4.82 0.73 -4.78
CA LEU A 56 5.95 1.58 -5.12
C LEU A 56 7.10 0.77 -5.71
N VAL A 57 7.70 1.35 -6.74
CA VAL A 57 8.93 0.86 -7.38
C VAL A 57 9.87 2.04 -7.54
N ALA A 58 11.11 1.89 -7.09
CA ALA A 58 12.16 2.85 -7.40
C ALA A 58 13.05 2.31 -8.53
N GLY A 59 13.55 3.21 -9.35
CA GLY A 59 14.41 2.84 -10.47
C GLY A 59 15.17 4.02 -11.06
N ASN A 60 16.15 3.69 -11.91
CA ASN A 60 16.90 4.68 -12.65
C ASN A 60 16.22 4.93 -14.00
N ASN A 61 16.14 6.18 -14.39
CA ASN A 61 15.76 6.62 -15.72
C ASN A 61 17.00 7.21 -16.40
N ASP A 62 17.67 6.39 -17.21
CA ASP A 62 18.92 6.78 -17.86
C ASP A 62 18.71 7.81 -18.96
N LEU A 63 17.50 7.91 -19.54
CA LEU A 63 17.17 8.92 -20.55
C LEU A 63 17.00 10.31 -19.93
N GLU A 64 16.44 10.36 -18.72
CA GLU A 64 16.19 11.60 -17.99
C GLU A 64 17.30 11.91 -16.97
N HIS A 65 18.32 11.06 -16.88
CA HIS A 65 19.43 11.15 -15.93
C HIS A 65 18.95 11.27 -14.47
N SER A 66 17.97 10.43 -14.09
CA SER A 66 17.26 10.56 -12.82
C SER A 66 17.10 9.23 -12.08
N ILE A 67 16.85 9.34 -10.78
CA ILE A 67 16.23 8.28 -9.99
C ILE A 67 14.78 8.66 -9.74
N GLU A 68 13.89 7.72 -9.96
CA GLU A 68 12.45 7.92 -9.89
C GLU A 68 11.79 6.90 -8.97
N VAL A 69 10.71 7.33 -8.32
CA VAL A 69 9.79 6.45 -7.59
C VAL A 69 8.43 6.54 -8.26
N LEU A 70 7.91 5.40 -8.66
CA LEU A 70 6.64 5.26 -9.38
C LEU A 70 5.67 4.43 -8.56
N ASN A 71 4.43 4.89 -8.45
CA ASN A 71 3.33 4.09 -7.91
C ASN A 71 2.66 3.28 -9.04
N LYS A 72 2.96 1.98 -9.12
CA LYS A 72 2.34 1.03 -10.06
C LYS A 72 1.07 0.38 -9.53
N GLY A 73 0.65 0.75 -8.31
CA GLY A 73 -0.55 0.22 -7.68
C GLY A 73 -1.83 0.86 -8.19
N ALA A 74 -2.98 0.30 -7.77
CA ALA A 74 -4.31 0.81 -8.09
C ALA A 74 -4.77 1.92 -7.14
N GLY A 75 -4.15 2.05 -5.96
CA GLY A 75 -4.48 3.04 -4.95
C GLY A 75 -3.35 4.03 -4.64
N PRO A 76 -3.64 5.10 -3.91
CA PRO A 76 -2.64 6.08 -3.49
C PRO A 76 -1.66 5.46 -2.49
N ALA A 77 -0.37 5.80 -2.65
CA ALA A 77 0.70 5.43 -1.74
C ALA A 77 1.02 6.60 -0.81
N ILE A 78 0.69 6.49 0.47
CA ILE A 78 1.01 7.49 1.49
C ILE A 78 2.39 7.15 2.05
N VAL A 79 3.42 7.86 1.62
CA VAL A 79 4.79 7.67 2.09
C VAL A 79 4.92 8.17 3.53
N ARG A 80 5.33 7.30 4.43
CA ARG A 80 5.52 7.58 5.85
C ARG A 80 6.99 7.82 6.21
N SER A 81 7.90 7.15 5.52
CA SER A 81 9.34 7.34 5.68
C SER A 81 10.11 6.89 4.45
N ALA A 82 11.22 7.54 4.18
CA ALA A 82 12.19 7.14 3.18
C ALA A 82 13.60 7.20 3.76
N GLN A 83 14.44 6.26 3.38
CA GLN A 83 15.85 6.18 3.76
C GLN A 83 16.68 5.84 2.54
N VAL A 84 17.84 6.48 2.41
CA VAL A 84 18.85 6.17 1.39
C VAL A 84 20.12 5.71 2.10
N PHE A 85 20.67 4.63 1.61
CA PHE A 85 21.89 4.03 2.17
C PHE A 85 23.00 4.06 1.12
N VAL A 86 24.23 4.30 1.57
CA VAL A 86 25.45 4.08 0.78
C VAL A 86 26.36 3.16 1.58
N ASP A 87 26.76 2.05 0.97
CA ASP A 87 27.56 0.99 1.61
C ASP A 87 26.93 0.49 2.93
N GLY A 88 25.58 0.38 2.96
CA GLY A 88 24.80 -0.07 4.10
C GLY A 88 24.65 0.96 5.24
N LYS A 89 25.19 2.18 5.09
CA LYS A 89 25.07 3.26 6.08
C LYS A 89 23.99 4.26 5.64
N PRO A 90 23.05 4.65 6.52
CA PRO A 90 22.04 5.64 6.19
C PRO A 90 22.67 7.01 5.89
N ARG A 91 22.08 7.74 4.96
CA ARG A 91 22.47 9.10 4.58
C ARG A 91 21.26 10.01 4.78
N ARG A 92 21.52 11.28 5.10
CA ARG A 92 20.46 12.23 5.42
C ARG A 92 20.04 13.09 4.23
N SER A 93 20.94 13.27 3.27
CA SER A 93 20.71 14.14 2.11
C SER A 93 21.40 13.58 0.86
N TRP A 94 21.02 14.11 -0.30
CA TRP A 94 21.72 13.79 -1.55
C TRP A 94 23.17 14.27 -1.55
N ASP A 95 23.48 15.38 -0.87
CA ASP A 95 24.87 15.81 -0.71
C ASP A 95 25.69 14.78 0.07
N ASP A 96 25.16 14.21 1.15
CA ASP A 96 25.81 13.15 1.92
C ASP A 96 26.00 11.87 1.08
N VAL A 97 25.02 11.54 0.22
CA VAL A 97 25.11 10.42 -0.71
C VAL A 97 26.23 10.64 -1.71
N LEU A 98 26.28 11.81 -2.34
CA LEU A 98 27.28 12.14 -3.35
C LEU A 98 28.69 12.24 -2.76
N ASP A 99 28.85 12.77 -1.52
CA ASP A 99 30.11 12.77 -0.79
C ASP A 99 30.58 11.36 -0.48
N ALA A 100 29.70 10.47 -0.02
CA ALA A 100 30.00 9.08 0.27
C ALA A 100 30.39 8.27 -0.99
N LEU A 101 29.83 8.64 -2.15
CA LEU A 101 30.18 8.05 -3.45
C LEU A 101 31.50 8.61 -4.02
N GLY A 102 32.05 9.67 -3.43
CA GLY A 102 33.28 10.32 -3.92
C GLY A 102 33.04 11.19 -5.17
N ILE A 103 31.82 11.69 -5.38
CA ILE A 103 31.52 12.59 -6.49
C ILE A 103 32.00 14.01 -6.16
N PRO A 104 33.01 14.57 -6.88
CA PRO A 104 33.56 15.87 -6.57
C PRO A 104 32.60 17.01 -6.94
N ARG A 105 32.78 18.14 -6.27
CA ARG A 105 32.08 19.41 -6.62
C ARG A 105 32.83 20.13 -7.76
N PRO A 106 32.15 20.91 -8.62
CA PRO A 106 30.71 21.20 -8.61
C PRO A 106 29.88 20.02 -9.14
N ARG A 107 28.72 19.79 -8.51
CA ARG A 107 27.81 18.69 -8.84
C ARG A 107 26.34 19.17 -8.83
N PRO A 108 25.91 19.92 -9.86
CA PRO A 108 24.55 20.41 -9.93
C PRO A 108 23.58 19.26 -10.04
N TYR A 109 22.50 19.26 -9.27
CA TYR A 109 21.38 18.36 -9.35
C TYR A 109 20.08 19.05 -8.96
N GLN A 110 18.98 18.49 -9.38
CA GLN A 110 17.64 18.85 -8.94
C GLN A 110 17.11 17.71 -8.07
N GLN A 111 16.32 18.02 -7.06
CA GLN A 111 15.73 17.05 -6.17
C GLN A 111 14.27 17.37 -5.87
N SER A 112 13.51 16.33 -5.56
CA SER A 112 12.13 16.44 -5.06
C SER A 112 11.98 15.61 -3.79
N THR A 113 11.15 16.09 -2.88
CA THR A 113 10.87 15.42 -1.62
C THR A 113 9.96 14.22 -1.87
N ILE A 114 10.34 13.07 -1.33
CA ILE A 114 9.49 11.88 -1.32
C ILE A 114 8.79 11.67 0.02
N ASN A 115 9.30 12.25 1.10
CA ASN A 115 8.79 12.06 2.46
C ASN A 115 8.60 13.40 3.18
N PRO A 116 7.41 13.73 3.69
CA PRO A 116 6.13 13.03 3.48
C PRO A 116 5.51 13.37 2.12
N ASN A 117 4.93 12.39 1.44
CA ASN A 117 4.24 12.59 0.16
C ASN A 117 3.12 11.58 -0.04
N VAL A 118 2.20 11.87 -0.95
CA VAL A 118 1.15 10.96 -1.40
C VAL A 118 1.27 10.82 -2.91
N LEU A 119 1.64 9.62 -3.37
CA LEU A 119 1.72 9.33 -4.80
C LEU A 119 0.42 8.70 -5.26
N THR A 120 -0.25 9.35 -6.21
CA THR A 120 -1.44 8.79 -6.87
C THR A 120 -1.09 7.60 -7.77
N PRO A 121 -2.06 6.74 -8.15
CA PRO A 121 -1.81 5.66 -9.10
C PRO A 121 -1.20 6.17 -10.40
N GLY A 122 -0.10 5.56 -10.83
CA GLY A 122 0.63 5.95 -12.05
C GLY A 122 1.54 7.17 -11.90
N GLU A 123 1.53 7.84 -10.75
CA GLU A 123 2.39 9.00 -10.53
C GLU A 123 3.86 8.59 -10.36
N THR A 124 4.74 9.39 -10.98
CA THR A 124 6.19 9.27 -10.87
C THR A 124 6.76 10.52 -10.20
N VAL A 125 7.58 10.32 -9.18
CA VAL A 125 8.35 11.40 -8.53
C VAL A 125 9.82 11.21 -8.84
N THR A 126 10.44 12.21 -9.46
CA THR A 126 11.88 12.27 -9.68
C THR A 126 12.54 12.74 -8.38
N ILE A 127 13.23 11.84 -7.68
CA ILE A 127 13.83 12.15 -6.37
C ILE A 127 15.20 12.82 -6.49
N ILE A 128 15.93 12.53 -7.55
CA ILE A 128 17.14 13.26 -7.95
C ILE A 128 17.30 13.22 -9.46
N LYS A 129 17.71 14.34 -10.07
CA LYS A 129 17.99 14.48 -11.50
C LYS A 129 19.27 15.25 -11.72
N PHE A 130 20.10 14.77 -12.60
CA PHE A 130 21.33 15.43 -13.02
C PHE A 130 21.14 16.09 -14.39
N PRO A 131 21.47 17.37 -14.56
CA PRO A 131 21.36 18.06 -15.83
C PRO A 131 22.45 17.64 -16.83
N ASP A 132 23.55 17.10 -16.33
CA ASP A 132 24.75 16.73 -17.09
C ASP A 132 24.87 15.21 -17.22
N GLU A 133 25.00 14.72 -18.45
CA GLU A 133 25.08 13.29 -18.76
C GLU A 133 26.37 12.65 -18.21
N ASP A 134 27.51 13.37 -18.24
CA ASP A 134 28.77 12.84 -17.73
C ASP A 134 28.76 12.73 -16.21
N LEU A 135 28.09 13.68 -15.54
CA LEU A 135 27.85 13.59 -14.09
C LEU A 135 26.95 12.42 -13.75
N TRP A 136 25.89 12.20 -14.53
CA TRP A 136 25.02 11.05 -14.40
C TRP A 136 25.76 9.72 -14.56
N LYS A 137 26.58 9.59 -15.61
CA LYS A 137 27.40 8.39 -15.83
C LYS A 137 28.35 8.11 -14.67
N ARG A 138 29.03 9.15 -14.16
CA ARG A 138 29.89 9.04 -12.98
C ARG A 138 29.11 8.60 -11.74
N PHE A 139 27.94 9.21 -11.52
CA PHE A 139 27.06 8.82 -10.43
C PHE A 139 26.64 7.36 -10.57
N ARG A 140 26.15 6.94 -11.73
CA ARG A 140 25.72 5.56 -12.00
C ARG A 140 26.85 4.56 -11.75
N ALA A 141 28.04 4.85 -12.22
CA ALA A 141 29.21 3.99 -12.00
C ALA A 141 29.59 3.87 -10.51
N ALA A 142 29.56 5.00 -9.79
CA ALA A 142 29.89 5.03 -8.35
C ALA A 142 28.78 4.44 -7.48
N ALA A 143 27.51 4.51 -7.92
CA ALA A 143 26.34 4.08 -7.19
C ALA A 143 26.05 2.56 -7.32
N THR A 144 26.59 1.91 -8.38
CA THR A 144 26.35 0.50 -8.66
C THR A 144 26.68 -0.36 -7.44
N ASP A 145 25.67 -1.14 -7.00
CA ASP A 145 25.70 -2.04 -5.84
C ASP A 145 26.01 -1.37 -4.47
N ARG A 146 26.14 -0.04 -4.42
CA ARG A 146 26.46 0.71 -3.21
C ARG A 146 25.28 1.48 -2.65
N ILE A 147 24.36 1.94 -3.52
CA ILE A 147 23.13 2.64 -3.08
C ILE A 147 22.04 1.61 -2.85
N ALA A 148 21.27 1.83 -1.78
CA ALA A 148 20.03 1.14 -1.52
C ALA A 148 19.01 2.11 -0.92
N MET A 149 17.71 1.83 -1.16
CA MET A 149 16.61 2.62 -0.61
C MET A 149 15.65 1.75 0.18
N LYS A 150 15.08 2.35 1.22
CA LYS A 150 13.91 1.81 1.94
C LYS A 150 12.83 2.86 1.96
N ILE A 151 11.62 2.49 1.54
CA ILE A 151 10.47 3.38 1.53
C ILE A 151 9.33 2.66 2.22
N CYS A 152 8.86 3.21 3.33
CA CYS A 152 7.67 2.73 3.99
C CYS A 152 6.46 3.56 3.57
N PHE A 153 5.42 2.89 3.11
CA PHE A 153 4.21 3.52 2.61
C PHE A 153 2.98 2.71 2.99
N CYS A 154 1.84 3.39 3.08
CA CYS A 154 0.57 2.78 3.43
C CYS A 154 -0.51 3.15 2.40
N SER A 155 -1.55 2.33 2.31
CA SER A 155 -2.79 2.67 1.61
C SER A 155 -3.62 3.67 2.41
N SER A 156 -4.72 4.15 1.82
CA SER A 156 -5.75 4.95 2.52
C SER A 156 -6.51 4.16 3.60
N LEU A 157 -6.34 2.85 3.67
CA LEU A 157 -6.92 1.96 4.69
C LEU A 157 -5.91 1.52 5.76
N ASP A 158 -4.76 2.22 5.84
CA ASP A 158 -3.66 1.94 6.77
C ASP A 158 -3.02 0.53 6.63
N ASP A 159 -3.26 -0.17 5.52
CA ASP A 159 -2.45 -1.33 5.16
C ASP A 159 -1.08 -0.83 4.70
N CYS A 160 0.03 -1.34 5.27
CA CYS A 160 1.36 -0.78 5.04
C CYS A 160 2.33 -1.79 4.40
N TRP A 161 3.31 -1.25 3.67
CA TRP A 161 4.36 -2.01 2.99
C TRP A 161 5.71 -1.30 3.13
N LEU A 162 6.74 -2.12 3.08
CA LEU A 162 8.12 -1.67 2.99
C LEU A 162 8.70 -2.07 1.63
N TYR A 163 9.04 -1.08 0.82
CA TYR A 163 9.94 -1.27 -0.32
C TYR A 163 11.38 -1.29 0.19
N SER A 164 12.18 -2.24 -0.27
CA SER A 164 13.61 -2.29 0.02
C SER A 164 14.35 -2.95 -1.14
N ASP A 165 15.30 -2.24 -1.72
CA ASP A 165 16.26 -2.78 -2.69
C ASP A 165 17.63 -3.07 -2.06
N GLN A 166 17.73 -2.96 -0.73
CA GLN A 166 18.94 -3.33 0.02
C GLN A 166 19.23 -4.83 -0.15
N ARG A 167 20.32 -5.15 -0.84
CA ARG A 167 20.73 -6.52 -1.11
C ARG A 167 21.67 -7.02 -0.02
N PRO A 168 21.37 -8.12 0.67
CA PRO A 168 22.38 -8.84 1.45
C PRO A 168 23.46 -9.37 0.52
N VAL A 169 24.71 -9.38 0.99
CA VAL A 169 25.84 -9.95 0.23
C VAL A 169 25.52 -11.39 -0.20
N GLY A 170 25.60 -11.69 -1.50
CA GLY A 170 25.33 -13.04 -2.05
C GLY A 170 23.89 -13.32 -2.47
N TYR A 171 23.03 -12.33 -2.52
CA TYR A 171 21.59 -12.48 -2.80
C TYR A 171 21.30 -12.62 -4.31
N LYS A 172 20.47 -13.63 -4.68
CA LYS A 172 19.94 -13.77 -6.05
C LYS A 172 18.70 -12.87 -6.26
N ILE A 173 18.56 -12.35 -7.49
CA ILE A 173 17.57 -11.31 -7.93
C ILE A 173 16.07 -11.72 -7.76
N THR A 174 15.74 -12.79 -7.08
CA THR A 174 14.39 -13.34 -6.99
C THR A 174 13.54 -12.85 -5.82
N THR A 175 13.99 -11.82 -5.10
CA THR A 175 13.28 -11.37 -3.90
C THR A 175 12.28 -10.28 -4.20
N GLN A 176 11.15 -10.44 -3.58
CA GLN A 176 10.10 -9.45 -3.55
C GLN A 176 10.62 -8.17 -2.88
N LEU A 177 10.77 -7.10 -3.67
CA LEU A 177 11.26 -5.80 -3.19
C LEU A 177 10.26 -5.11 -2.24
N VAL A 178 8.99 -5.51 -2.26
CA VAL A 178 7.91 -4.95 -1.44
C VAL A 178 7.35 -6.04 -0.54
N THR A 179 7.36 -5.80 0.76
CA THR A 179 6.84 -6.71 1.80
C THR A 179 5.76 -6.02 2.62
N SER A 180 4.68 -6.75 2.95
CA SER A 180 3.64 -6.23 3.86
C SER A 180 4.19 -6.18 5.29
N ILE A 181 3.87 -5.09 6.00
CA ILE A 181 4.24 -4.86 7.39
C ILE A 181 3.03 -4.34 8.17
N ALA A 182 3.02 -4.54 9.48
CA ALA A 182 1.90 -4.09 10.31
C ALA A 182 1.81 -2.56 10.41
N THR A 183 2.97 -1.90 10.59
CA THR A 183 3.06 -0.43 10.69
C THR A 183 4.44 0.02 10.23
N CYS A 184 4.54 1.24 9.70
CA CYS A 184 5.84 1.83 9.38
C CYS A 184 6.65 2.05 10.66
N PRO A 185 7.94 1.67 10.66
CA PRO A 185 8.82 1.93 11.78
C PRO A 185 8.96 3.45 12.01
N ARG A 186 8.98 3.85 13.27
CA ARG A 186 9.41 5.20 13.64
C ARG A 186 10.92 5.27 13.45
N LEU A 187 11.37 6.22 12.66
CA LEU A 187 12.79 6.49 12.47
C LEU A 187 13.22 7.60 13.41
N ASP A 188 14.44 7.51 13.91
CA ASP A 188 15.08 8.63 14.57
C ASP A 188 15.35 9.76 13.55
N GLU A 189 15.35 11.01 13.98
CA GLU A 189 15.58 12.16 13.09
C GLU A 189 16.92 12.07 12.35
N ALA A 190 17.89 11.37 12.92
CA ALA A 190 19.19 11.12 12.29
C ALA A 190 19.13 10.15 11.10
N ASP A 191 18.12 9.28 11.04
CA ASP A 191 17.98 8.23 10.04
C ASP A 191 16.95 8.58 8.94
N VAL A 192 16.24 9.68 9.12
CA VAL A 192 15.27 10.17 8.12
C VAL A 192 16.04 10.87 7.00
N PHE A 193 15.76 10.47 5.77
CA PHE A 193 16.27 11.18 4.59
C PHE A 193 15.52 12.50 4.44
N THR A 194 16.25 13.59 4.58
CA THR A 194 15.77 14.96 4.40
C THR A 194 16.46 15.55 3.17
N ASN A 195 15.70 16.19 2.32
CA ASN A 195 16.25 16.84 1.13
C ASN A 195 16.89 18.17 1.48
#